data_ee781286b12c287584eb613aa257fc37
#
_entry.id   ee781286b12c287584eb613aa257fc37
#
_cell.length_a   1.000
_cell.length_b   1.000
_cell.length_c   1.000
_cell.angle_alpha   90.00
_cell.angle_beta   90.00
_cell.angle_gamma   90.00
#
_symmetry.space_group_name_H-M   'P 1'
#
loop_
_entity.id
_entity.type
_entity.pdbx_description
1 polymer ?
#
loop_
_entity_poly.entity_id
_entity_poly.type
_entity_poly.pdbx_seq_one_letter_code
_entity_poly.pdbx_strand_id
1 'polypeptide(L)'
;MAINYQQILLHVAIIFGMLLFVPIICILLLSQSGGKLQTAVMDLIPGYGGRLILLPGVVIHELSHLIAAKLFLIRVTEVKLFIFDPSSLTLGYVKSAYNPNSLWQRLGETATGIAPLFGITGALSGIYAIMFHPSVRVQLDHSQPVLQQLQILGRALGESVIGSLNSAKGLAFIAIMIILLTGFALSSADLQTSLVGLGPLIGLLLLLAVASIRFPIILRAAMVISVVTVVVTSVLLGLTIIGTILIRCIQLIV
;
A
#
# COMPACT_ATOMS: atom_id res chain seq x y z
N MET A 1 -13.09 -12.03 36.93
CA MET A 1 -14.12 -11.48 36.05
C MET A 1 -14.37 -12.49 34.94
N ALA A 2 -15.55 -13.12 34.91
CA ALA A 2 -15.88 -14.10 33.88
C ALA A 2 -15.98 -13.38 32.51
N ILE A 3 -15.22 -13.84 31.52
CA ILE A 3 -15.25 -13.28 30.17
C ILE A 3 -16.59 -13.68 29.55
N ASN A 4 -17.41 -12.69 29.19
CA ASN A 4 -18.71 -12.94 28.55
C ASN A 4 -18.48 -13.29 27.07
N TYR A 5 -19.17 -14.33 26.60
CA TYR A 5 -19.10 -14.80 25.21
C TYR A 5 -19.41 -13.68 24.19
N GLN A 6 -20.34 -12.80 24.50
CA GLN A 6 -20.69 -11.64 23.68
C GLN A 6 -19.50 -10.66 23.53
N GLN A 7 -18.69 -10.46 24.59
CA GLN A 7 -17.48 -9.63 24.51
C GLN A 7 -16.45 -10.23 23.58
N ILE A 8 -16.25 -11.56 23.62
CA ILE A 8 -15.31 -12.25 22.71
C ILE A 8 -15.74 -12.01 21.26
N LEU A 9 -17.01 -12.27 20.93
CA LEU A 9 -17.54 -12.09 19.58
C LEU A 9 -17.38 -10.64 19.09
N LEU A 10 -17.67 -9.67 19.93
CA LEU A 10 -17.52 -8.25 19.60
C LEU A 10 -16.06 -7.90 19.30
N HIS A 11 -15.11 -8.32 20.15
CA HIS A 11 -13.70 -8.03 19.94
C HIS A 11 -13.14 -8.73 18.69
N VAL A 12 -13.58 -9.97 18.42
CA VAL A 12 -13.25 -10.68 17.17
C VAL A 12 -13.77 -9.89 15.97
N ALA A 13 -15.04 -9.50 15.96
CA ALA A 13 -15.62 -8.74 14.86
C ALA A 13 -14.88 -7.42 14.60
N ILE A 14 -14.52 -6.69 15.66
CA ILE A 14 -13.80 -5.42 15.54
C ILE A 14 -12.37 -5.65 15.03
N ILE A 15 -11.61 -6.57 15.59
CA ILE A 15 -10.21 -6.83 15.18
C ILE A 15 -10.17 -7.31 13.72
N PHE A 16 -11.04 -8.24 13.33
CA PHE A 16 -11.12 -8.70 11.94
C PHE A 16 -11.58 -7.60 10.99
N GLY A 17 -12.60 -6.81 11.37
CA GLY A 17 -13.03 -5.65 10.61
C GLY A 17 -11.88 -4.70 10.32
N MET A 18 -11.16 -4.31 11.37
CA MET A 18 -10.11 -3.28 11.30
C MET A 18 -8.79 -3.76 10.70
N LEU A 19 -8.33 -4.96 11.01
CA LEU A 19 -7.00 -5.43 10.62
C LEU A 19 -7.00 -6.42 9.45
N LEU A 20 -8.17 -6.90 9.01
CA LEU A 20 -8.27 -7.79 7.87
C LEU A 20 -9.15 -7.19 6.76
N PHE A 21 -10.44 -6.95 7.04
CA PHE A 21 -11.38 -6.56 5.99
C PHE A 21 -11.10 -5.15 5.43
N VAL A 22 -10.86 -4.17 6.30
CA VAL A 22 -10.55 -2.80 5.85
C VAL A 22 -9.27 -2.77 5.01
N PRO A 23 -8.12 -3.34 5.44
CA PRO A 23 -6.93 -3.40 4.60
C PRO A 23 -7.15 -4.13 3.27
N ILE A 24 -7.88 -5.26 3.25
CA ILE A 24 -8.16 -5.98 2.00
C ILE A 24 -8.90 -5.08 1.01
N ILE A 25 -9.96 -4.40 1.45
CA ILE A 25 -10.71 -3.47 0.59
C ILE A 25 -9.79 -2.36 0.07
N CYS A 26 -8.99 -1.76 0.95
CA CYS A 26 -8.03 -0.72 0.59
C CYS A 26 -7.02 -1.21 -0.45
N ILE A 27 -6.45 -2.40 -0.26
CA ILE A 27 -5.50 -3.05 -1.17
C ILE A 27 -6.13 -3.26 -2.56
N LEU A 28 -7.33 -3.83 -2.62
CA LEU A 28 -8.01 -4.11 -3.87
C LEU A 28 -8.33 -2.82 -4.65
N LEU A 29 -8.85 -1.80 -3.97
CA LEU A 29 -9.17 -0.52 -4.60
C LEU A 29 -7.92 0.17 -5.15
N LEU A 30 -6.83 0.18 -4.37
CA LEU A 30 -5.58 0.82 -4.77
C LEU A 30 -4.92 0.05 -5.92
N SER A 31 -4.90 -1.28 -5.87
CA SER A 31 -4.37 -2.12 -6.94
C SER A 31 -5.13 -1.93 -8.26
N GLN A 32 -6.46 -1.93 -8.22
CA GLN A 32 -7.28 -1.67 -9.42
C GLN A 32 -7.02 -0.27 -10.00
N SER A 33 -6.95 0.74 -9.14
CA SER A 33 -6.70 2.11 -9.56
C SER A 33 -5.30 2.26 -10.16
N GLY A 34 -4.27 1.68 -9.54
CA GLY A 34 -2.91 1.64 -10.05
C GLY A 34 -2.82 0.94 -11.42
N GLY A 35 -3.52 -0.19 -11.60
CA GLY A 35 -3.61 -0.88 -12.88
C GLY A 35 -4.24 -0.05 -14.00
N LYS A 36 -5.32 0.69 -13.70
CA LYS A 36 -5.94 1.63 -14.65
C LYS A 36 -4.98 2.75 -15.05
N LEU A 37 -4.24 3.30 -14.09
CA LEU A 37 -3.22 4.33 -14.34
C LEU A 37 -2.09 3.78 -15.21
N GLN A 38 -1.59 2.58 -14.91
CA GLN A 38 -0.56 1.89 -15.69
C GLN A 38 -1.03 1.67 -17.15
N THR A 39 -2.25 1.18 -17.35
CA THR A 39 -2.84 1.01 -18.67
C THR A 39 -2.96 2.34 -19.42
N ALA A 40 -3.43 3.40 -18.75
CA ALA A 40 -3.55 4.72 -19.35
C ALA A 40 -2.19 5.27 -19.83
N VAL A 41 -1.11 5.05 -19.08
CA VAL A 41 0.26 5.43 -19.51
C VAL A 41 0.69 4.63 -20.74
N MET A 42 0.45 3.31 -20.77
CA MET A 42 0.82 2.45 -21.89
C MET A 42 0.01 2.74 -23.15
N ASP A 43 -1.26 3.13 -23.00
CA ASP A 43 -2.11 3.51 -24.13
C ASP A 43 -1.69 4.88 -24.71
N LEU A 44 -1.23 5.82 -23.85
CA LEU A 44 -0.75 7.13 -24.30
C LEU A 44 0.60 7.03 -25.04
N ILE A 45 1.52 6.23 -24.50
CA ILE A 45 2.88 6.07 -25.04
C ILE A 45 3.17 4.56 -25.14
N PRO A 46 2.80 3.93 -26.28
CA PRO A 46 2.99 2.49 -26.42
C PRO A 46 4.45 2.09 -26.61
N GLY A 47 4.74 0.82 -26.41
CA GLY A 47 6.05 0.22 -26.67
C GLY A 47 7.11 0.57 -25.62
N TYR A 48 8.33 0.85 -26.08
CA TYR A 48 9.48 1.13 -25.19
C TYR A 48 9.30 2.41 -24.38
N GLY A 49 8.66 3.45 -24.94
CA GLY A 49 8.47 4.73 -24.26
C GLY A 49 7.60 4.61 -23.00
N GLY A 50 6.44 3.96 -23.12
CA GLY A 50 5.56 3.71 -21.96
C GLY A 50 6.23 2.86 -20.89
N ARG A 51 6.96 1.80 -21.30
CA ARG A 51 7.74 0.99 -20.37
C ARG A 51 8.78 1.80 -19.61
N LEU A 52 9.49 2.70 -20.29
CA LEU A 52 10.49 3.56 -19.64
C LEU A 52 9.86 4.46 -18.58
N ILE A 53 8.65 4.99 -18.83
CA ILE A 53 7.91 5.79 -17.85
C ILE A 53 7.50 4.93 -16.64
N LEU A 54 7.09 3.69 -16.86
CA LEU A 54 6.68 2.78 -15.78
C LEU A 54 7.84 2.24 -14.96
N LEU A 55 9.08 2.29 -15.49
CA LEU A 55 10.28 1.70 -14.88
C LEU A 55 10.44 2.02 -13.39
N PRO A 56 10.38 3.29 -12.91
CA PRO A 56 10.59 3.58 -11.49
C PRO A 56 9.54 2.92 -10.59
N GLY A 57 8.26 2.95 -11.00
CA GLY A 57 7.17 2.31 -10.25
C GLY A 57 7.33 0.80 -10.17
N VAL A 58 7.66 0.16 -11.30
CA VAL A 58 7.87 -1.29 -11.38
C VAL A 58 9.10 -1.72 -10.58
N VAL A 59 10.22 -1.00 -10.69
CA VAL A 59 11.45 -1.33 -9.94
C VAL A 59 11.21 -1.28 -8.44
N ILE A 60 10.50 -0.26 -7.94
CA ILE A 60 10.16 -0.17 -6.51
C ILE A 60 9.19 -1.30 -6.12
N HIS A 61 8.24 -1.65 -6.98
CA HIS A 61 7.33 -2.77 -6.80
C HIS A 61 8.09 -4.08 -6.58
N GLU A 62 8.94 -4.47 -7.54
CA GLU A 62 9.70 -5.72 -7.47
C GLU A 62 10.74 -5.71 -6.34
N LEU A 63 11.37 -4.56 -6.08
CA LEU A 63 12.29 -4.41 -4.96
C LEU A 63 11.58 -4.60 -3.62
N SER A 64 10.32 -4.19 -3.51
CA SER A 64 9.52 -4.40 -2.32
C SER A 64 9.26 -5.88 -2.04
N HIS A 65 8.91 -6.65 -3.08
CA HIS A 65 8.79 -8.12 -2.98
C HIS A 65 10.12 -8.74 -2.52
N LEU A 66 11.24 -8.34 -3.14
CA LEU A 66 12.56 -8.84 -2.80
C LEU A 66 12.94 -8.57 -1.34
N ILE A 67 12.72 -7.34 -0.87
CA ILE A 67 13.02 -6.94 0.51
C ILE A 67 12.15 -7.74 1.49
N ALA A 68 10.85 -7.83 1.24
CA ALA A 68 9.94 -8.58 2.09
C ALA A 68 10.32 -10.06 2.15
N ALA A 69 10.57 -10.71 1.01
CA ALA A 69 11.00 -12.11 0.98
C ALA A 69 12.28 -12.33 1.81
N LYS A 70 13.26 -11.43 1.72
CA LYS A 70 14.50 -11.49 2.51
C LYS A 70 14.26 -11.31 4.01
N LEU A 71 13.39 -10.38 4.41
CA LEU A 71 13.04 -10.15 5.82
C LEU A 71 12.41 -11.38 6.47
N PHE A 72 11.61 -12.12 5.70
CA PHE A 72 10.96 -13.35 6.18
C PHE A 72 11.78 -14.61 5.91
N LEU A 73 13.06 -14.48 5.48
CA LEU A 73 13.97 -15.60 5.22
C LEU A 73 13.42 -16.56 4.13
N ILE A 74 12.65 -16.03 3.19
CA ILE A 74 12.15 -16.77 2.04
C ILE A 74 13.26 -16.82 0.99
N ARG A 75 13.47 -18.00 0.40
CA ARG A 75 14.50 -18.19 -0.63
C ARG A 75 14.06 -17.57 -1.94
N VAL A 76 14.72 -16.51 -2.37
CA VAL A 76 14.53 -15.90 -3.69
C VAL A 76 15.32 -16.72 -4.71
N THR A 77 14.66 -17.16 -5.78
CA THR A 77 15.21 -18.02 -6.82
C THR A 77 15.58 -17.26 -8.09
N GLU A 78 14.79 -16.25 -8.45
CA GLU A 78 15.03 -15.43 -9.63
C GLU A 78 14.49 -14.03 -9.43
N VAL A 79 15.19 -13.01 -9.93
CA VAL A 79 14.79 -11.60 -9.86
C VAL A 79 14.98 -10.95 -11.22
N LYS A 80 13.93 -10.32 -11.73
CA LYS A 80 14.00 -9.36 -12.83
C LYS A 80 13.23 -8.10 -12.42
N LEU A 81 13.97 -7.09 -11.99
CA LEU A 81 13.37 -5.84 -11.51
C LEU A 81 12.66 -5.08 -12.61
N PHE A 82 13.06 -5.26 -13.87
CA PHE A 82 12.40 -4.68 -15.02
C PHE A 82 12.68 -5.46 -16.32
N ILE A 83 11.68 -5.55 -17.19
CA ILE A 83 11.76 -6.18 -18.52
C ILE A 83 11.45 -5.14 -19.58
N PHE A 84 12.44 -4.78 -20.39
CA PHE A 84 12.27 -3.77 -21.45
C PHE A 84 11.52 -4.27 -22.68
N ASP A 85 11.51 -5.59 -22.92
CA ASP A 85 10.91 -6.19 -24.11
C ASP A 85 9.40 -5.91 -24.20
N PRO A 86 8.92 -5.14 -25.21
CA PRO A 86 7.50 -4.82 -25.37
C PRO A 86 6.61 -6.04 -25.65
N SER A 87 7.19 -7.14 -26.13
CA SER A 87 6.45 -8.40 -26.36
C SER A 87 6.16 -9.17 -25.08
N SER A 88 6.88 -8.87 -23.99
CA SER A 88 6.64 -9.49 -22.69
C SER A 88 5.33 -8.99 -22.07
N LEU A 89 4.54 -9.91 -21.53
CA LEU A 89 3.31 -9.60 -20.78
C LEU A 89 3.58 -9.07 -19.37
N THR A 90 4.80 -9.30 -18.84
CA THR A 90 5.20 -8.84 -17.52
C THR A 90 6.22 -7.72 -17.62
N LEU A 91 6.20 -6.81 -16.64
CA LEU A 91 7.15 -5.70 -16.55
C LEU A 91 8.34 -6.03 -15.64
N GLY A 92 8.18 -6.95 -14.72
CA GLY A 92 9.18 -7.45 -13.80
C GLY A 92 8.66 -8.67 -13.05
N TYR A 93 9.48 -9.30 -12.23
CA TYR A 93 9.07 -10.34 -11.30
C TYR A 93 10.13 -10.69 -10.27
N VAL A 94 9.70 -11.18 -9.12
CA VAL A 94 10.52 -11.84 -8.10
C VAL A 94 9.94 -13.23 -7.86
N LYS A 95 10.70 -14.29 -8.19
CA LYS A 95 10.32 -15.67 -7.89
C LYS A 95 10.93 -16.09 -6.55
N SER A 96 10.12 -16.69 -5.71
CA SER A 96 10.52 -17.17 -4.40
C SER A 96 10.04 -18.60 -4.15
N ALA A 97 10.67 -19.27 -3.19
CA ALA A 97 10.28 -20.57 -2.70
C ALA A 97 10.29 -20.56 -1.16
N TYR A 98 9.14 -20.77 -0.56
CA TYR A 98 8.97 -20.80 0.89
C TYR A 98 8.84 -22.22 1.42
N ASN A 99 9.13 -22.41 2.72
CA ASN A 99 8.89 -23.67 3.42
C ASN A 99 7.45 -23.68 3.97
N PRO A 100 6.55 -24.56 3.47
CA PRO A 100 5.16 -24.62 3.91
C PRO A 100 4.99 -25.02 5.39
N ASN A 101 6.00 -25.64 6.00
CA ASN A 101 6.00 -26.00 7.41
C ASN A 101 6.43 -24.84 8.33
N SER A 102 6.94 -23.73 7.79
CA SER A 102 7.35 -22.55 8.54
C SER A 102 6.20 -21.53 8.61
N LEU A 103 5.63 -21.34 9.80
CA LEU A 103 4.62 -20.29 10.02
C LEU A 103 5.16 -18.89 9.70
N TRP A 104 6.45 -18.64 10.01
CA TRP A 104 7.11 -17.37 9.72
C TRP A 104 7.17 -17.08 8.22
N GLN A 105 7.58 -18.08 7.41
CA GLN A 105 7.64 -17.92 5.96
C GLN A 105 6.24 -17.84 5.32
N ARG A 106 5.25 -18.57 5.85
CA ARG A 106 3.87 -18.44 5.38
C ARG A 106 3.29 -17.05 5.63
N LEU A 107 3.51 -16.46 6.81
CA LEU A 107 3.18 -15.05 7.07
C LEU A 107 3.98 -14.11 6.15
N GLY A 108 5.23 -14.46 5.90
CA GLY A 108 6.11 -13.74 4.99
C GLY A 108 5.61 -13.72 3.55
N GLU A 109 5.02 -14.80 3.04
CA GLU A 109 4.39 -14.82 1.71
C GLU A 109 3.24 -13.80 1.64
N THR A 110 2.37 -13.74 2.66
CA THR A 110 1.33 -12.71 2.71
C THR A 110 1.93 -11.31 2.71
N ALA A 111 2.95 -11.07 3.53
CA ALA A 111 3.63 -9.77 3.56
C ALA A 111 4.31 -9.45 2.23
N THR A 112 4.93 -10.44 1.58
CA THR A 112 5.57 -10.30 0.27
C THR A 112 4.55 -9.94 -0.81
N GLY A 113 3.39 -10.62 -0.85
CA GLY A 113 2.36 -10.32 -1.85
C GLY A 113 1.81 -8.89 -1.80
N ILE A 114 1.77 -8.27 -0.62
CA ILE A 114 1.30 -6.88 -0.44
C ILE A 114 2.43 -5.86 -0.26
N ALA A 115 3.69 -6.29 -0.27
CA ALA A 115 4.86 -5.44 -0.03
C ALA A 115 4.95 -4.21 -0.93
N PRO A 116 4.60 -4.26 -2.24
CA PRO A 116 4.66 -3.09 -3.13
C PRO A 116 3.86 -1.89 -2.63
N LEU A 117 2.73 -2.13 -1.96
CA LEU A 117 1.92 -1.03 -1.41
C LEU A 117 2.69 -0.22 -0.36
N PHE A 118 3.42 -0.91 0.50
CA PHE A 118 4.27 -0.28 1.52
C PHE A 118 5.51 0.36 0.91
N GLY A 119 6.17 -0.32 -0.03
CA GLY A 119 7.37 0.17 -0.68
C GLY A 119 7.13 1.45 -1.47
N ILE A 120 6.07 1.51 -2.26
CA ILE A 120 5.71 2.70 -3.04
C ILE A 120 5.27 3.84 -2.12
N THR A 121 4.44 3.55 -1.11
CA THR A 121 4.04 4.56 -0.12
C THR A 121 5.26 5.11 0.63
N GLY A 122 6.20 4.24 1.02
CA GLY A 122 7.46 4.62 1.66
C GLY A 122 8.35 5.47 0.75
N ALA A 123 8.49 5.09 -0.52
CA ALA A 123 9.26 5.85 -1.51
C ALA A 123 8.66 7.25 -1.74
N LEU A 124 7.34 7.35 -1.91
CA LEU A 124 6.65 8.63 -2.05
C LEU A 124 6.84 9.52 -0.82
N SER A 125 6.69 8.94 0.38
CA SER A 125 6.91 9.66 1.64
C SER A 125 8.35 10.14 1.80
N GLY A 126 9.31 9.32 1.42
CA GLY A 126 10.74 9.66 1.44
C GLY A 126 11.08 10.78 0.47
N ILE A 127 10.60 10.69 -0.77
CA ILE A 127 10.80 11.74 -1.80
C ILE A 127 10.16 13.06 -1.33
N TYR A 128 8.93 13.00 -0.80
CA TYR A 128 8.26 14.17 -0.23
C TYR A 128 9.09 14.82 0.88
N ALA A 129 9.58 14.01 1.82
CA ALA A 129 10.41 14.50 2.93
C ALA A 129 11.70 15.17 2.44
N ILE A 130 12.37 14.59 1.43
CA ILE A 130 13.60 15.14 0.83
C ILE A 130 13.33 16.44 0.08
N MET A 131 12.23 16.51 -0.69
CA MET A 131 11.92 17.68 -1.52
C MET A 131 11.42 18.88 -0.73
N PHE A 132 10.59 18.65 0.29
CA PHE A 132 9.85 19.72 0.97
C PHE A 132 10.29 19.93 2.42
N HIS A 133 11.11 19.05 3.01
CA HIS A 133 11.54 19.15 4.42
C HIS A 133 10.38 19.53 5.35
N PRO A 134 9.27 18.78 5.36
CA PRO A 134 8.08 19.19 6.06
C PRO A 134 8.35 19.33 7.56
N SER A 135 8.14 20.52 8.08
CA SER A 135 8.18 20.77 9.53
C SER A 135 6.91 20.33 10.25
N VAL A 136 6.10 19.48 9.61
CA VAL A 136 4.81 19.05 10.15
C VAL A 136 5.04 18.13 11.33
N ARG A 137 5.12 18.69 12.52
CA ARG A 137 4.97 17.97 13.78
C ARG A 137 3.47 17.78 14.01
N VAL A 138 2.91 16.70 13.51
CA VAL A 138 1.55 16.31 13.92
C VAL A 138 1.65 15.83 15.37
N GLN A 139 1.34 16.69 16.31
CA GLN A 139 1.15 16.29 17.70
C GLN A 139 -0.20 15.57 17.76
N LEU A 140 -0.15 14.23 17.73
CA LEU A 140 -1.33 13.43 18.00
C LEU A 140 -1.62 13.54 19.51
N ASP A 141 -2.63 14.30 19.84
CA ASP A 141 -3.14 14.38 21.21
C ASP A 141 -4.01 13.15 21.47
N HIS A 142 -3.46 12.19 22.20
CA HIS A 142 -4.14 10.94 22.54
C HIS A 142 -5.41 11.14 23.41
N SER A 143 -5.66 12.35 23.91
CA SER A 143 -6.88 12.72 24.63
C SER A 143 -8.06 13.05 23.71
N GLN A 144 -7.79 13.33 22.43
CA GLN A 144 -8.79 13.74 21.44
C GLN A 144 -9.47 12.52 20.79
N PRO A 145 -10.75 12.64 20.40
CA PRO A 145 -11.43 11.60 19.61
C PRO A 145 -10.68 11.29 18.32
N VAL A 146 -10.59 10.01 17.97
CA VAL A 146 -9.86 9.53 16.76
C VAL A 146 -10.31 10.28 15.51
N LEU A 147 -11.61 10.55 15.36
CA LEU A 147 -12.16 11.29 14.22
C LEU A 147 -11.57 12.70 14.08
N GLN A 148 -11.33 13.39 15.19
CA GLN A 148 -10.77 14.74 15.20
C GLN A 148 -9.27 14.73 14.83
N GLN A 149 -8.53 13.74 15.31
CA GLN A 149 -7.13 13.53 14.90
C GLN A 149 -7.01 13.27 13.39
N LEU A 150 -7.97 12.54 12.82
CA LEU A 150 -8.05 12.28 11.38
C LEU A 150 -8.31 13.53 10.56
N GLN A 151 -9.22 14.38 11.02
CA GLN A 151 -9.50 15.65 10.35
C GLN A 151 -8.27 16.55 10.35
N ILE A 152 -7.52 16.57 11.46
CA ILE A 152 -6.26 17.33 11.56
C ILE A 152 -5.22 16.77 10.59
N LEU A 153 -5.03 15.45 10.58
CA LEU A 153 -4.09 14.79 9.68
C LEU A 153 -4.47 14.99 8.20
N GLY A 154 -5.75 14.79 7.87
CA GLY A 154 -6.27 14.97 6.52
C GLY A 154 -6.12 16.40 6.00
N ARG A 155 -6.38 17.40 6.85
CA ARG A 155 -6.16 18.82 6.53
C ARG A 155 -4.68 19.12 6.33
N ALA A 156 -3.81 18.69 7.23
CA ALA A 156 -2.37 18.93 7.14
C ALA A 156 -1.77 18.31 5.86
N LEU A 157 -2.19 17.10 5.49
CA LEU A 157 -1.80 16.45 4.24
C LEU A 157 -2.37 17.20 3.02
N GLY A 158 -3.64 17.58 3.05
CA GLY A 158 -4.29 18.34 1.96
C GLY A 158 -3.63 19.69 1.72
N GLU A 159 -3.39 20.47 2.76
CA GLU A 159 -2.73 21.77 2.69
C GLU A 159 -1.28 21.65 2.18
N SER A 160 -0.55 20.63 2.61
CA SER A 160 0.79 20.34 2.14
C SER A 160 0.82 20.01 0.64
N VAL A 161 -0.12 19.20 0.16
CA VAL A 161 -0.24 18.86 -1.27
C VAL A 161 -0.65 20.09 -2.08
N ILE A 162 -1.70 20.81 -1.66
CA ILE A 162 -2.21 21.99 -2.38
C ILE A 162 -1.16 23.11 -2.40
N GLY A 163 -0.48 23.35 -1.27
CA GLY A 163 0.59 24.36 -1.21
C GLY A 163 1.77 24.04 -2.11
N SER A 164 2.01 22.74 -2.37
CA SER A 164 3.08 22.29 -3.27
C SER A 164 2.77 22.55 -4.74
N LEU A 165 1.49 22.63 -5.14
CA LEU A 165 1.04 22.76 -6.54
C LEU A 165 1.54 24.07 -7.21
N ASN A 166 1.80 25.12 -6.45
CA ASN A 166 2.18 26.43 -6.97
C ASN A 166 3.71 26.59 -7.17
N SER A 167 4.49 25.53 -7.05
CA SER A 167 5.95 25.58 -7.21
C SER A 167 6.43 24.59 -8.28
N ALA A 168 7.55 24.93 -8.95
CA ALA A 168 8.19 23.99 -9.89
C ALA A 168 8.57 22.67 -9.20
N LYS A 169 8.98 22.71 -7.93
CA LYS A 169 9.24 21.49 -7.12
C LYS A 169 7.97 20.66 -6.93
N GLY A 170 6.84 21.31 -6.70
CA GLY A 170 5.54 20.62 -6.54
C GLY A 170 5.09 19.94 -7.83
N LEU A 171 5.22 20.61 -8.98
CA LEU A 171 4.91 20.01 -10.27
C LEU A 171 5.80 18.79 -10.57
N ALA A 172 7.11 18.89 -10.28
CA ALA A 172 8.03 17.78 -10.41
C ALA A 172 7.65 16.61 -9.48
N PHE A 173 7.26 16.90 -8.23
CA PHE A 173 6.80 15.86 -7.29
C PHE A 173 5.52 15.17 -7.78
N ILE A 174 4.55 15.92 -8.34
CA ILE A 174 3.33 15.34 -8.90
C ILE A 174 3.65 14.41 -10.07
N ALA A 175 4.56 14.82 -10.97
CA ALA A 175 4.98 13.97 -12.08
C ALA A 175 5.63 12.66 -11.58
N ILE A 176 6.56 12.74 -10.62
CA ILE A 176 7.19 11.58 -9.98
C ILE A 176 6.13 10.71 -9.30
N MET A 177 5.21 11.33 -8.58
CA MET A 177 4.14 10.64 -7.88
C MET A 177 3.25 9.85 -8.85
N ILE A 178 2.79 10.44 -9.95
CA ILE A 178 1.97 9.75 -10.96
C ILE A 178 2.72 8.53 -11.51
N ILE A 179 4.01 8.66 -11.78
CA ILE A 179 4.85 7.55 -12.26
C ILE A 179 4.94 6.44 -11.21
N LEU A 180 5.21 6.76 -9.95
CA LEU A 180 5.34 5.76 -8.88
C LEU A 180 4.00 5.09 -8.55
N LEU A 181 2.88 5.80 -8.63
CA LEU A 181 1.54 5.26 -8.37
C LEU A 181 1.15 4.13 -9.34
N THR A 182 1.77 4.06 -10.53
CA THR A 182 1.58 2.93 -11.47
C THR A 182 2.04 1.60 -10.87
N GLY A 183 2.99 1.62 -9.96
CA GLY A 183 3.50 0.44 -9.27
C GLY A 183 2.54 -0.16 -8.23
N PHE A 184 1.40 0.46 -7.92
CA PHE A 184 0.37 -0.15 -7.07
C PHE A 184 -0.41 -1.29 -7.75
N ALA A 185 -0.23 -1.50 -9.04
CA ALA A 185 -0.86 -2.57 -9.78
C ALA A 185 -0.32 -3.94 -9.33
N LEU A 186 -1.00 -4.58 -8.40
CA LEU A 186 -0.68 -5.96 -7.99
C LEU A 186 -1.10 -6.94 -9.07
N SER A 187 -0.23 -7.88 -9.39
CA SER A 187 -0.53 -8.99 -10.28
C SER A 187 -1.44 -10.03 -9.62
N SER A 188 -2.04 -10.91 -10.42
CA SER A 188 -2.78 -12.06 -9.89
C SER A 188 -1.88 -13.00 -9.06
N ALA A 189 -0.60 -13.09 -9.42
CA ALA A 189 0.38 -13.86 -8.66
C ALA A 189 0.63 -13.25 -7.27
N ASP A 190 0.74 -11.91 -7.16
CA ASP A 190 0.92 -11.22 -5.88
C ASP A 190 -0.26 -11.45 -4.95
N LEU A 191 -1.49 -11.37 -5.50
CA LEU A 191 -2.69 -11.65 -4.73
C LEU A 191 -2.76 -13.12 -4.27
N GLN A 192 -2.39 -14.08 -5.13
CA GLN A 192 -2.33 -15.50 -4.74
C GLN A 192 -1.27 -15.73 -3.66
N THR A 193 -0.09 -15.14 -3.80
CA THR A 193 0.98 -15.19 -2.80
C THR A 193 0.51 -14.64 -1.46
N SER A 194 -0.26 -13.54 -1.46
CA SER A 194 -0.79 -12.95 -0.23
C SER A 194 -1.79 -13.84 0.52
N LEU A 195 -2.41 -14.82 -0.14
CA LEU A 195 -3.34 -15.76 0.51
C LEU A 195 -2.64 -16.91 1.24
N VAL A 196 -1.36 -17.19 0.97
CA VAL A 196 -0.62 -18.34 1.56
C VAL A 196 -0.57 -18.28 3.07
N GLY A 197 -0.36 -17.10 3.64
CA GLY A 197 -0.29 -16.91 5.10
C GLY A 197 -1.61 -16.52 5.75
N LEU A 198 -2.74 -16.59 5.04
CA LEU A 198 -4.03 -16.18 5.60
C LEU A 198 -4.43 -17.01 6.83
N GLY A 199 -4.16 -18.33 6.81
CA GLY A 199 -4.43 -19.20 7.97
C GLY A 199 -3.68 -18.77 9.23
N PRO A 200 -2.34 -18.71 9.23
CA PRO A 200 -1.57 -18.16 10.35
C PRO A 200 -1.97 -16.74 10.75
N LEU A 201 -2.30 -15.86 9.79
CA LEU A 201 -2.76 -14.52 10.05
C LEU A 201 -4.10 -14.51 10.82
N ILE A 202 -5.06 -15.32 10.41
CA ILE A 202 -6.34 -15.51 11.12
C ILE A 202 -6.08 -15.98 12.56
N GLY A 203 -5.20 -16.97 12.75
CA GLY A 203 -4.81 -17.43 14.09
C GLY A 203 -4.24 -16.29 14.96
N LEU A 204 -3.35 -15.48 14.41
CA LEU A 204 -2.79 -14.32 15.10
C LEU A 204 -3.88 -13.28 15.45
N LEU A 205 -4.78 -12.98 14.53
CA LEU A 205 -5.88 -12.02 14.77
C LEU A 205 -6.84 -12.51 15.84
N LEU A 206 -7.12 -13.82 15.91
CA LEU A 206 -7.93 -14.42 16.98
C LEU A 206 -7.24 -14.25 18.35
N LEU A 207 -5.93 -14.52 18.42
CA LEU A 207 -5.15 -14.29 19.64
C LEU A 207 -5.19 -12.82 20.08
N LEU A 208 -5.00 -11.89 19.14
CA LEU A 208 -5.09 -10.46 19.41
C LEU A 208 -6.50 -10.04 19.87
N ALA A 209 -7.54 -10.60 19.28
CA ALA A 209 -8.92 -10.32 19.67
C ALA A 209 -9.20 -10.75 21.13
N VAL A 210 -8.78 -11.96 21.51
CA VAL A 210 -8.91 -12.45 22.89
C VAL A 210 -8.03 -11.60 23.85
N ALA A 211 -6.79 -11.34 23.47
CA ALA A 211 -5.88 -10.50 24.27
C ALA A 211 -6.40 -9.07 24.47
N SER A 212 -7.10 -8.51 23.49
CA SER A 212 -7.65 -7.15 23.56
C SER A 212 -8.71 -6.97 24.65
N ILE A 213 -9.35 -8.05 25.10
CA ILE A 213 -10.29 -8.01 26.23
C ILE A 213 -9.58 -7.62 27.52
N ARG A 214 -8.35 -8.13 27.71
CA ARG A 214 -7.54 -7.84 28.90
C ARG A 214 -6.68 -6.59 28.73
N PHE A 215 -6.26 -6.31 27.49
CA PHE A 215 -5.36 -5.22 27.14
C PHE A 215 -6.02 -4.27 26.12
N PRO A 216 -6.79 -3.26 26.58
CA PRO A 216 -7.50 -2.31 25.68
C PRO A 216 -6.58 -1.55 24.71
N ILE A 217 -5.29 -1.48 25.00
CA ILE A 217 -4.29 -0.87 24.11
C ILE A 217 -4.25 -1.55 22.74
N ILE A 218 -4.50 -2.87 22.67
CA ILE A 218 -4.53 -3.63 21.41
C ILE A 218 -5.67 -3.12 20.52
N LEU A 219 -6.85 -2.91 21.09
CA LEU A 219 -8.00 -2.40 20.36
C LEU A 219 -7.77 -0.97 19.86
N ARG A 220 -7.19 -0.11 20.72
CA ARG A 220 -6.81 1.25 20.31
C ARG A 220 -5.78 1.25 19.19
N ALA A 221 -4.74 0.41 19.29
CA ALA A 221 -3.75 0.27 18.23
C ALA A 221 -4.38 -0.21 16.90
N ALA A 222 -5.28 -1.21 16.95
CA ALA A 222 -6.01 -1.68 15.77
C ALA A 222 -6.85 -0.57 15.14
N MET A 223 -7.55 0.24 15.95
CA MET A 223 -8.30 1.40 15.48
C MET A 223 -7.39 2.41 14.76
N VAL A 224 -6.27 2.81 15.39
CA VAL A 224 -5.33 3.77 14.80
C VAL A 224 -4.77 3.26 13.49
N ILE A 225 -4.32 2.00 13.44
CA ILE A 225 -3.79 1.37 12.22
C ILE A 225 -4.85 1.38 11.11
N SER A 226 -6.06 0.93 11.40
CA SER A 226 -7.16 0.88 10.42
C SER A 226 -7.45 2.26 9.85
N VAL A 227 -7.54 3.23 10.72
CA VAL A 227 -7.85 4.60 10.37
C VAL A 227 -6.75 5.23 9.51
N VAL A 228 -5.48 5.11 9.92
CA VAL A 228 -4.33 5.58 9.13
C VAL A 228 -4.33 4.90 7.76
N THR A 229 -4.61 3.59 7.70
CA THR A 229 -4.72 2.84 6.45
C THR A 229 -5.80 3.42 5.54
N VAL A 230 -7.00 3.70 6.06
CA VAL A 230 -8.10 4.29 5.27
C VAL A 230 -7.72 5.67 4.76
N VAL A 231 -7.18 6.55 5.61
CA VAL A 231 -6.81 7.92 5.22
C VAL A 231 -5.74 7.90 4.13
N VAL A 232 -4.64 7.18 4.35
CA VAL A 232 -3.54 7.09 3.38
C VAL A 232 -4.05 6.51 2.06
N THR A 233 -4.81 5.41 2.12
CA THR A 233 -5.36 4.79 0.90
C THR A 233 -6.31 5.73 0.17
N SER A 234 -7.17 6.47 0.87
CA SER A 234 -8.11 7.42 0.24
C SER A 234 -7.37 8.53 -0.50
N VAL A 235 -6.30 9.06 0.09
CA VAL A 235 -5.45 10.07 -0.56
C VAL A 235 -4.78 9.48 -1.82
N LEU A 236 -4.12 8.32 -1.69
CA LEU A 236 -3.44 7.66 -2.81
C LEU A 236 -4.42 7.26 -3.91
N LEU A 237 -5.62 6.78 -3.55
CA LEU A 237 -6.68 6.45 -4.51
C LEU A 237 -7.15 7.70 -5.26
N GLY A 238 -7.38 8.79 -4.56
CA GLY A 238 -7.72 10.08 -5.19
C GLY A 238 -6.66 10.52 -6.20
N LEU A 239 -5.39 10.42 -5.82
CA LEU A 239 -4.26 10.79 -6.67
C LEU A 239 -4.12 9.87 -7.90
N THR A 240 -4.32 8.55 -7.76
CA THR A 240 -4.30 7.63 -8.91
C THR A 240 -5.47 7.88 -9.86
N ILE A 241 -6.65 8.19 -9.35
CA ILE A 241 -7.83 8.52 -10.17
C ILE A 241 -7.58 9.83 -10.93
N ILE A 242 -7.11 10.87 -10.25
CA ILE A 242 -6.78 12.16 -10.87
C ILE A 242 -5.71 11.98 -11.97
N GLY A 243 -4.63 11.25 -11.65
CA GLY A 243 -3.58 10.93 -12.62
C GLY A 243 -4.13 10.20 -13.86
N THR A 244 -5.00 9.22 -13.64
CA THR A 244 -5.65 8.47 -14.74
C THR A 244 -6.51 9.39 -15.61
N ILE A 245 -7.33 10.26 -15.00
CA ILE A 245 -8.18 11.22 -15.72
C ILE A 245 -7.31 12.17 -16.53
N LEU A 246 -6.25 12.75 -15.95
CA LEU A 246 -5.35 13.66 -16.64
C LEU A 246 -4.71 13.02 -17.88
N ILE A 247 -4.20 11.78 -17.75
CA ILE A 247 -3.61 11.04 -18.88
C ILE A 247 -4.66 10.75 -19.95
N ARG A 248 -5.86 10.34 -19.57
CA ARG A 248 -6.97 10.09 -20.52
C ARG A 248 -7.41 11.39 -21.21
N CYS A 249 -7.44 12.52 -20.54
CA CYS A 249 -7.73 13.81 -21.17
C CYS A 249 -6.66 14.20 -22.21
N ILE A 250 -5.37 13.95 -21.91
CA ILE A 250 -4.29 14.17 -22.87
C ILE A 250 -4.47 13.30 -24.13
N GLN A 251 -4.86 12.03 -23.97
CA GLN A 251 -5.14 11.12 -25.09
C GLN A 251 -6.26 11.59 -26.02
N LEU A 252 -7.19 12.40 -25.53
CA LEU A 252 -8.27 12.98 -26.36
C LEU A 252 -7.83 14.19 -27.17
N ILE A 253 -6.67 14.79 -26.83
CA ILE A 253 -6.15 16.00 -27.46
C ILE A 253 -5.07 15.66 -28.51
N VAL A 254 -4.37 14.55 -28.30
CA VAL A 254 -3.29 14.06 -29.17
C VAL A 254 -3.82 13.01 -30.13
#